data_a4f7d993585281bc2cc5cd6e6d9b27f4
#
_entry.id   a4f7d993585281bc2cc5cd6e6d9b27f4
#
_cell.length_a   1.000
_cell.length_b   1.000
_cell.length_c   1.000
_cell.angle_alpha   90.00
_cell.angle_beta   90.00
_cell.angle_gamma   90.00
#
_symmetry.space_group_name_H-M   'P 1'
#
loop_
_entity.id
_entity.type
_entity.pdbx_description
1 polymer ?
#
loop_
_entity_poly.entity_id
_entity_poly.type
_entity_poly.pdbx_seq_one_letter_code
_entity_poly.pdbx_strand_id
1 'polypeptide(L)'
;MGTSISSALEQAKDDNAVLEQLQTLDKMMANKIAAESTQMKDDAVQDKSLPIVAIVDTSEKYSVKVENVPADHINDAVEGILSGNFLGGLENLVSVAVNELLGDTTAGEKSKKEFHVVFANNGLLRVDYMFYKYDFTSQGLVDKFQNGFCYYAQIGVLDLKKVNPQILLYELTRAVGRENLEAATKELEQVATLAEGLYKVIDQLDQAAKDDSGKDDLGRFRKPSDADHDEEQ
;
A
#
# COMPACT_ATOMS: atom_id res chain seq x y z
N MET A 1 -24.69 -6.32 -0.84
CA MET A 1 -23.64 -6.01 0.14
C MET A 1 -22.95 -7.30 0.55
N GLY A 2 -21.62 -7.36 0.49
CA GLY A 2 -20.88 -8.45 1.13
C GLY A 2 -21.02 -8.31 2.65
N THR A 3 -21.26 -9.40 3.33
CA THR A 3 -21.29 -9.42 4.80
C THR A 3 -19.85 -9.50 5.30
N SER A 4 -19.45 -8.62 6.24
CA SER A 4 -18.14 -8.79 6.89
C SER A 4 -18.04 -10.17 7.51
N ILE A 5 -16.85 -10.77 7.53
CA ILE A 5 -16.70 -12.12 8.09
C ILE A 5 -17.10 -12.17 9.57
N SER A 6 -16.91 -11.11 10.33
CA SER A 6 -17.36 -10.97 11.72
C SER A 6 -18.89 -11.05 11.84
N SER A 7 -19.64 -10.39 10.96
CA SER A 7 -21.10 -10.49 10.90
C SER A 7 -21.58 -11.89 10.51
N ALA A 8 -20.87 -12.54 9.57
CA ALA A 8 -21.20 -13.91 9.17
C ALA A 8 -20.94 -14.91 10.31
N LEU A 9 -19.86 -14.74 11.07
CA LEU A 9 -19.58 -15.53 12.27
C LEU A 9 -20.66 -15.36 13.35
N GLU A 10 -21.19 -14.15 13.52
CA GLU A 10 -22.30 -13.91 14.44
C GLU A 10 -23.60 -14.62 14.01
N GLN A 11 -23.91 -14.57 12.71
CA GLN A 11 -25.10 -15.26 12.17
C GLN A 11 -25.00 -16.77 12.23
N ALA A 12 -23.78 -17.33 12.22
CA ALA A 12 -23.52 -18.76 12.28
C ALA A 12 -23.42 -19.34 13.71
N LYS A 13 -23.61 -18.54 14.76
CA LYS A 13 -23.43 -18.98 16.17
C LYS A 13 -24.23 -20.23 16.55
N ASP A 14 -25.39 -20.41 15.94
CA ASP A 14 -26.28 -21.54 16.22
C ASP A 14 -25.98 -22.79 15.37
N ASP A 15 -25.01 -22.69 14.45
CA ASP A 15 -24.62 -23.80 13.59
C ASP A 15 -23.11 -24.04 13.71
N ASN A 16 -22.72 -24.91 14.61
CA ASN A 16 -21.32 -25.18 14.93
C ASN A 16 -20.48 -25.60 13.74
N ALA A 17 -21.03 -26.36 12.79
CA ALA A 17 -20.27 -26.82 11.62
C ALA A 17 -19.97 -25.65 10.66
N VAL A 18 -20.93 -24.77 10.45
CA VAL A 18 -20.75 -23.55 9.63
C VAL A 18 -19.79 -22.58 10.33
N LEU A 19 -19.93 -22.43 11.65
CA LEU A 19 -19.07 -21.57 12.46
C LEU A 19 -17.59 -22.00 12.38
N GLU A 20 -17.28 -23.28 12.54
CA GLU A 20 -15.91 -23.80 12.43
C GLU A 20 -15.30 -23.57 11.03
N GLN A 21 -16.10 -23.75 10.00
CA GLN A 21 -15.66 -23.53 8.62
C GLN A 21 -15.38 -22.06 8.33
N LEU A 22 -16.24 -21.14 8.80
CA LEU A 22 -16.02 -19.70 8.69
C LEU A 22 -14.81 -19.24 9.49
N GLN A 23 -14.58 -19.77 10.69
CA GLN A 23 -13.38 -19.48 11.46
C GLN A 23 -12.10 -19.98 10.77
N THR A 24 -12.18 -21.13 10.11
CA THR A 24 -11.07 -21.66 9.32
C THR A 24 -10.77 -20.76 8.13
N LEU A 25 -11.80 -20.33 7.41
CA LEU A 25 -11.67 -19.40 6.30
C LEU A 25 -11.08 -18.05 6.74
N ASP A 26 -11.56 -17.49 7.84
CA ASP A 26 -11.06 -16.23 8.40
C ASP A 26 -9.56 -16.32 8.68
N LYS A 27 -9.13 -17.37 9.37
CA LYS A 27 -7.70 -17.63 9.63
C LYS A 27 -6.90 -17.81 8.34
N MET A 28 -7.44 -18.51 7.35
CA MET A 28 -6.78 -18.73 6.07
C MET A 28 -6.59 -17.42 5.31
N MET A 29 -7.62 -16.59 5.24
CA MET A 29 -7.55 -15.26 4.61
C MET A 29 -6.59 -14.33 5.36
N ALA A 30 -6.63 -14.30 6.70
CA ALA A 30 -5.71 -13.51 7.51
C ALA A 30 -4.24 -13.93 7.30
N ASN A 31 -3.95 -15.23 7.29
CA ASN A 31 -2.63 -15.74 7.00
C ASN A 31 -2.17 -15.40 5.58
N LYS A 32 -3.08 -15.46 4.61
CA LYS A 32 -2.79 -15.09 3.23
C LYS A 32 -2.41 -13.62 3.12
N ILE A 33 -3.22 -12.72 3.71
CA ILE A 33 -2.90 -11.29 3.72
C ILE A 33 -1.57 -11.02 4.44
N ALA A 34 -1.34 -11.62 5.60
CA ALA A 34 -0.10 -11.39 6.35
C ALA A 34 1.16 -11.80 5.56
N ALA A 35 1.11 -12.95 4.89
CA ALA A 35 2.21 -13.41 4.05
C ALA A 35 2.42 -12.50 2.83
N GLU A 36 1.34 -12.19 2.11
CA GLU A 36 1.39 -11.42 0.88
C GLU A 36 1.71 -9.94 1.12
N SER A 37 1.19 -9.33 2.19
CA SER A 37 1.50 -7.95 2.54
C SER A 37 2.99 -7.76 2.83
N THR A 38 3.63 -8.71 3.51
CA THR A 38 5.08 -8.68 3.74
C THR A 38 5.85 -8.77 2.42
N GLN A 39 5.48 -9.73 1.56
CA GLN A 39 6.10 -9.89 0.25
C GLN A 39 5.92 -8.65 -0.63
N MET A 40 4.71 -8.09 -0.68
CA MET A 40 4.42 -6.88 -1.48
C MET A 40 5.22 -5.67 -1.02
N LYS A 41 5.44 -5.51 0.29
CA LYS A 41 6.30 -4.44 0.84
C LYS A 41 7.74 -4.59 0.35
N ASP A 42 8.28 -5.80 0.48
CA ASP A 42 9.65 -6.10 0.06
C ASP A 42 9.80 -5.92 -1.47
N ASP A 43 8.87 -6.44 -2.25
CA ASP A 43 8.87 -6.32 -3.72
C ASP A 43 8.83 -4.85 -4.15
N ALA A 44 8.01 -4.01 -3.53
CA ALA A 44 7.87 -2.61 -3.89
C ALA A 44 9.13 -1.78 -3.53
N VAL A 45 9.77 -2.07 -2.38
CA VAL A 45 11.01 -1.40 -1.96
C VAL A 45 12.20 -1.83 -2.83
N GLN A 46 12.25 -3.11 -3.22
CA GLN A 46 13.36 -3.70 -3.99
C GLN A 46 13.14 -3.64 -5.51
N ASP A 47 12.02 -3.10 -5.98
CA ASP A 47 11.75 -2.95 -7.42
C ASP A 47 12.85 -2.12 -8.09
N LYS A 48 13.44 -2.68 -9.15
CA LYS A 48 14.55 -2.01 -9.87
C LYS A 48 14.09 -0.90 -10.81
N SER A 49 12.80 -0.84 -11.11
CA SER A 49 12.21 0.06 -12.08
C SER A 49 11.39 1.18 -11.45
N LEU A 50 10.59 0.84 -10.44
CA LEU A 50 9.67 1.75 -9.77
C LEU A 50 9.68 1.53 -8.25
N PRO A 51 10.86 1.65 -7.59
CA PRO A 51 10.98 1.45 -6.15
C PRO A 51 10.24 2.52 -5.36
N ILE A 52 9.79 2.17 -4.16
CA ILE A 52 9.21 3.12 -3.21
C ILE A 52 10.23 3.47 -2.11
N VAL A 53 10.12 4.67 -1.56
CA VAL A 53 10.91 5.12 -0.40
C VAL A 53 10.20 4.87 0.92
N ALA A 54 8.86 4.89 0.91
CA ALA A 54 8.05 4.69 2.10
C ALA A 54 6.65 4.22 1.71
N ILE A 55 6.02 3.44 2.57
CA ILE A 55 4.59 3.15 2.53
C ILE A 55 3.89 4.21 3.38
N VAL A 56 2.90 4.89 2.82
CA VAL A 56 2.17 5.99 3.47
C VAL A 56 0.78 5.58 3.91
N ASP A 57 0.22 4.53 3.30
CA ASP A 57 -1.09 4.01 3.68
C ASP A 57 -1.22 2.53 3.35
N THR A 58 -2.07 1.82 4.10
CA THR A 58 -2.43 0.42 3.86
C THR A 58 -3.91 0.21 4.17
N SER A 59 -4.56 -0.63 3.39
CA SER A 59 -5.96 -1.00 3.61
C SER A 59 -6.15 -2.51 3.42
N GLU A 60 -7.00 -3.11 4.24
CA GLU A 60 -7.36 -4.53 4.12
C GLU A 60 -8.81 -4.75 4.52
N LYS A 61 -9.45 -5.74 3.91
CA LYS A 61 -10.81 -6.12 4.23
C LYS A 61 -11.04 -7.59 3.97
N TYR A 62 -11.88 -8.17 4.81
CA TYR A 62 -12.33 -9.57 4.74
C TYR A 62 -13.85 -9.59 4.64
N SER A 63 -14.38 -10.35 3.70
CA SER A 63 -15.83 -10.48 3.51
C SER A 63 -16.21 -11.86 2.99
N VAL A 64 -17.46 -12.22 3.18
CA VAL A 64 -18.09 -13.40 2.59
C VAL A 64 -19.31 -12.98 1.77
N LYS A 65 -19.51 -13.63 0.63
CA LYS A 65 -20.70 -13.42 -0.18
C LYS A 65 -21.81 -14.32 0.32
N VAL A 66 -22.92 -13.71 0.75
CA VAL A 66 -24.14 -14.39 1.15
C VAL A 66 -24.97 -14.70 -0.11
N GLU A 67 -25.61 -15.87 -0.15
CA GLU A 67 -26.49 -16.24 -1.26
C GLU A 67 -27.60 -15.18 -1.45
N ASN A 68 -27.92 -14.90 -2.72
CA ASN A 68 -28.96 -13.93 -3.13
C ASN A 68 -28.75 -12.46 -2.69
N VAL A 69 -27.64 -12.11 -2.11
CA VAL A 69 -27.25 -10.71 -1.86
C VAL A 69 -26.26 -10.27 -2.94
N PRO A 70 -26.53 -9.18 -3.68
CA PRO A 70 -25.57 -8.62 -4.63
C PRO A 70 -24.24 -8.38 -3.92
N ALA A 71 -23.16 -8.89 -4.50
CA ALA A 71 -21.85 -8.72 -3.89
C ALA A 71 -21.31 -7.32 -4.22
N ASP A 72 -21.33 -6.41 -3.27
CA ASP A 72 -20.68 -5.11 -3.37
C ASP A 72 -19.17 -5.20 -3.03
N HIS A 73 -18.56 -6.40 -3.18
CA HIS A 73 -17.12 -6.57 -2.95
C HIS A 73 -16.27 -5.66 -3.84
N ILE A 74 -16.78 -5.37 -5.05
CA ILE A 74 -16.11 -4.47 -5.98
C ILE A 74 -16.10 -3.06 -5.40
N ASN A 75 -17.28 -2.54 -5.03
CA ASN A 75 -17.40 -1.20 -4.47
C ASN A 75 -16.61 -1.09 -3.16
N ASP A 76 -16.73 -2.09 -2.29
CA ASP A 76 -15.99 -2.16 -1.03
C ASP A 76 -14.47 -2.16 -1.23
N ALA A 77 -13.95 -2.92 -2.21
CA ALA A 77 -12.53 -2.96 -2.51
C ALA A 77 -12.06 -1.65 -3.18
N VAL A 78 -12.83 -1.14 -4.12
CA VAL A 78 -12.55 0.13 -4.80
C VAL A 78 -12.55 1.27 -3.80
N GLU A 79 -13.59 1.42 -2.98
CA GLU A 79 -13.66 2.45 -1.94
C GLU A 79 -12.52 2.34 -0.93
N GLY A 80 -12.18 1.11 -0.49
CA GLY A 80 -11.10 0.88 0.47
C GLY A 80 -9.72 1.22 -0.07
N ILE A 81 -9.46 0.94 -1.36
CA ILE A 81 -8.19 1.27 -2.03
C ILE A 81 -8.14 2.75 -2.39
N LEU A 82 -9.30 3.32 -2.76
CA LEU A 82 -9.43 4.68 -3.27
C LEU A 82 -9.85 5.70 -2.20
N SER A 83 -9.67 5.40 -0.91
CA SER A 83 -9.94 6.36 0.17
C SER A 83 -9.14 7.67 0.06
N GLY A 84 -8.20 7.77 -0.88
CA GLY A 84 -7.47 8.97 -1.28
C GLY A 84 -8.04 9.61 -2.57
N ASN A 85 -7.82 10.92 -2.74
CA ASN A 85 -8.13 11.64 -3.99
C ASN A 85 -7.10 11.25 -5.07
N PHE A 86 -7.31 10.13 -5.74
CA PHE A 86 -6.49 9.71 -6.88
C PHE A 86 -6.98 10.33 -8.17
N LEU A 87 -6.08 10.88 -8.96
CA LEU A 87 -6.39 11.39 -10.29
C LEU A 87 -6.49 10.23 -11.29
N GLY A 88 -7.69 10.02 -11.77
CA GLY A 88 -8.07 9.29 -13.00
C GLY A 88 -7.65 7.82 -13.14
N GLY A 89 -8.58 6.99 -13.53
CA GLY A 89 -8.34 5.66 -14.09
C GLY A 89 -8.10 4.52 -13.10
N LEU A 90 -7.58 4.75 -11.89
CA LEU A 90 -7.29 3.70 -10.92
C LEU A 90 -8.56 2.92 -10.52
N GLU A 91 -9.69 3.60 -10.34
CA GLU A 91 -10.98 2.99 -10.05
C GLU A 91 -11.37 1.94 -11.11
N ASN A 92 -11.23 2.28 -12.39
CA ASN A 92 -11.53 1.36 -13.49
C ASN A 92 -10.58 0.15 -13.49
N LEU A 93 -9.28 0.37 -13.24
CA LEU A 93 -8.28 -0.71 -13.22
C LEU A 93 -8.53 -1.67 -12.05
N VAL A 94 -8.78 -1.14 -10.86
CA VAL A 94 -9.14 -1.93 -9.68
C VAL A 94 -10.44 -2.69 -9.92
N SER A 95 -11.47 -2.04 -10.45
CA SER A 95 -12.76 -2.67 -10.78
C SER A 95 -12.61 -3.81 -11.78
N VAL A 96 -11.81 -3.63 -12.83
CA VAL A 96 -11.52 -4.69 -13.80
C VAL A 96 -10.83 -5.86 -13.13
N ALA A 97 -9.81 -5.62 -12.31
CA ALA A 97 -9.07 -6.67 -11.61
C ALA A 97 -9.96 -7.49 -10.66
N VAL A 98 -10.85 -6.82 -9.90
CA VAL A 98 -11.82 -7.49 -9.01
C VAL A 98 -12.86 -8.26 -9.81
N ASN A 99 -13.41 -7.67 -10.90
CA ASN A 99 -14.40 -8.33 -11.76
C ASN A 99 -13.84 -9.61 -12.42
N GLU A 100 -12.61 -9.57 -12.89
CA GLU A 100 -11.94 -10.76 -13.46
C GLU A 100 -11.81 -11.87 -12.42
N LEU A 101 -11.41 -11.52 -11.18
CA LEU A 101 -11.27 -12.49 -10.09
C LEU A 101 -12.63 -13.07 -9.69
N LEU A 102 -13.66 -12.23 -9.52
CA LEU A 102 -14.99 -12.65 -9.10
C LEU A 102 -15.76 -13.39 -10.20
N GLY A 103 -15.50 -13.06 -11.48
CA GLY A 103 -16.10 -13.71 -12.63
C GLY A 103 -15.60 -15.13 -12.88
N ASP A 104 -14.45 -15.49 -12.35
CA ASP A 104 -13.94 -16.87 -12.43
C ASP A 104 -14.68 -17.77 -11.43
N THR A 105 -15.47 -18.71 -11.94
CA THR A 105 -16.34 -19.62 -11.16
C THR A 105 -15.69 -20.97 -10.85
N THR A 106 -14.40 -21.17 -11.15
CA THR A 106 -13.69 -22.40 -10.82
C THR A 106 -13.54 -22.53 -9.31
N ALA A 107 -13.86 -23.67 -8.73
CA ALA A 107 -13.77 -23.91 -7.29
C ALA A 107 -12.33 -23.79 -6.77
N GLY A 108 -12.20 -23.38 -5.51
CA GLY A 108 -10.93 -23.26 -4.81
C GLY A 108 -10.44 -21.83 -4.63
N GLU A 109 -9.15 -21.70 -4.33
CA GLU A 109 -8.53 -20.39 -4.08
C GLU A 109 -7.97 -19.74 -5.35
N LYS A 110 -8.12 -18.43 -5.41
CA LYS A 110 -7.57 -17.58 -6.48
C LYS A 110 -7.05 -16.30 -5.91
N SER A 111 -6.02 -15.76 -6.54
CA SER A 111 -5.49 -14.45 -6.18
C SER A 111 -5.07 -13.69 -7.43
N LYS A 112 -5.15 -12.36 -7.34
CA LYS A 112 -4.66 -11.44 -8.35
C LYS A 112 -3.87 -10.34 -7.66
N LYS A 113 -2.66 -10.07 -8.16
CA LYS A 113 -1.80 -9.00 -7.68
C LYS A 113 -1.48 -8.08 -8.84
N GLU A 114 -1.60 -6.80 -8.62
CA GLU A 114 -1.21 -5.77 -9.57
C GLU A 114 -0.68 -4.55 -8.83
N PHE A 115 0.00 -3.69 -9.57
CA PHE A 115 0.30 -2.34 -9.09
C PHE A 115 0.04 -1.32 -10.20
N HIS A 116 -0.17 -0.08 -9.81
CA HIS A 116 -0.32 1.07 -10.70
C HIS A 116 0.41 2.26 -10.13
N VAL A 117 0.88 3.13 -11.03
CA VAL A 117 1.43 4.43 -10.65
C VAL A 117 0.38 5.50 -10.94
N VAL A 118 0.13 6.34 -9.97
CA VAL A 118 -0.89 7.40 -10.05
C VAL A 118 -0.36 8.72 -9.50
N PHE A 119 -0.98 9.81 -9.94
CA PHE A 119 -0.78 11.12 -9.33
C PHE A 119 -1.79 11.32 -8.21
N ALA A 120 -1.33 11.69 -7.02
CA ALA A 120 -2.19 12.11 -5.93
C ALA A 120 -1.41 13.02 -4.97
N ASN A 121 -2.09 13.99 -4.38
CA ASN A 121 -1.53 14.89 -3.37
C ASN A 121 -0.19 15.55 -3.79
N ASN A 122 -0.10 15.96 -5.05
CA ASN A 122 1.12 16.54 -5.66
C ASN A 122 2.34 15.60 -5.66
N GLY A 123 2.14 14.29 -5.66
CA GLY A 123 3.19 13.28 -5.70
C GLY A 123 2.89 12.16 -6.67
N LEU A 124 3.91 11.37 -6.95
CA LEU A 124 3.81 10.10 -7.66
C LEU A 124 3.74 8.98 -6.64
N LEU A 125 2.63 8.27 -6.65
CA LEU A 125 2.36 7.16 -5.76
C LEU A 125 2.30 5.86 -6.54
N ARG A 126 2.82 4.80 -5.93
CA ARG A 126 2.61 3.43 -6.36
C ARG A 126 1.55 2.80 -5.46
N VAL A 127 0.52 2.28 -6.08
CA VAL A 127 -0.56 1.55 -5.42
C VAL A 127 -0.42 0.08 -5.78
N ASP A 128 0.02 -0.72 -4.85
CA ASP A 128 0.08 -2.18 -4.98
C ASP A 128 -1.16 -2.76 -4.31
N TYR A 129 -1.81 -3.73 -4.95
CA TYR A 129 -2.95 -4.42 -4.35
C TYR A 129 -2.97 -5.89 -4.68
N MET A 130 -3.57 -6.66 -3.78
CA MET A 130 -3.85 -8.07 -3.92
C MET A 130 -5.32 -8.33 -3.61
N PHE A 131 -5.95 -9.09 -4.47
CA PHE A 131 -7.25 -9.69 -4.25
C PHE A 131 -7.09 -11.20 -4.07
N TYR A 132 -7.85 -11.75 -3.13
CA TYR A 132 -7.93 -13.18 -2.90
C TYR A 132 -9.39 -13.58 -2.76
N LYS A 133 -9.75 -14.70 -3.42
CA LYS A 133 -11.07 -15.30 -3.41
C LYS A 133 -10.95 -16.78 -3.12
N TYR A 134 -11.86 -17.30 -2.33
CA TYR A 134 -12.03 -18.71 -2.09
C TYR A 134 -13.48 -19.11 -2.33
N ASP A 135 -13.72 -19.96 -3.34
CA ASP A 135 -15.05 -20.49 -3.66
C ASP A 135 -15.29 -21.77 -2.87
N PHE A 136 -16.39 -21.81 -2.13
CA PHE A 136 -16.76 -22.94 -1.28
C PHE A 136 -17.20 -24.13 -2.13
N THR A 137 -16.82 -25.34 -1.67
CA THR A 137 -17.20 -26.61 -2.30
C THR A 137 -18.08 -27.49 -1.41
N SER A 138 -18.16 -27.19 -0.09
CA SER A 138 -18.96 -27.96 0.83
C SER A 138 -20.42 -27.55 0.79
N GLN A 139 -21.33 -28.51 0.67
CA GLN A 139 -22.76 -28.31 0.49
C GLN A 139 -23.38 -27.45 1.60
N GLY A 140 -22.97 -27.63 2.87
CA GLY A 140 -23.50 -26.85 4.01
C GLY A 140 -23.09 -25.38 4.03
N LEU A 141 -21.96 -25.01 3.41
CA LEU A 141 -21.55 -23.59 3.26
C LEU A 141 -22.15 -22.96 2.01
N VAL A 142 -22.19 -23.71 0.89
CA VAL A 142 -22.73 -23.21 -0.39
C VAL A 142 -24.19 -22.80 -0.25
N ASP A 143 -24.96 -23.46 0.63
CA ASP A 143 -26.35 -23.10 0.91
C ASP A 143 -26.51 -21.74 1.62
N LYS A 144 -25.44 -21.23 2.26
CA LYS A 144 -25.47 -19.97 3.02
C LYS A 144 -24.49 -18.93 2.47
N PHE A 145 -23.33 -19.37 2.02
CA PHE A 145 -22.24 -18.51 1.56
C PHE A 145 -21.67 -19.03 0.26
N GLN A 146 -21.45 -18.17 -0.74
CA GLN A 146 -20.92 -18.55 -2.04
C GLN A 146 -19.40 -18.56 -2.07
N ASN A 147 -18.79 -17.52 -1.53
CA ASN A 147 -17.33 -17.40 -1.48
C ASN A 147 -16.87 -16.49 -0.31
N GLY A 148 -15.59 -16.65 0.04
CA GLY A 148 -14.84 -15.68 0.82
C GLY A 148 -14.01 -14.79 -0.11
N PHE A 149 -13.91 -13.52 0.22
CA PHE A 149 -13.12 -12.53 -0.49
C PHE A 149 -12.36 -11.66 0.49
N CYS A 150 -11.10 -11.43 0.22
CA CYS A 150 -10.34 -10.42 0.93
C CYS A 150 -9.43 -9.65 -0.02
N TYR A 151 -9.04 -8.47 0.40
CA TYR A 151 -8.02 -7.69 -0.29
C TYR A 151 -7.04 -7.06 0.70
N TYR A 152 -5.87 -6.80 0.19
CA TYR A 152 -4.86 -5.95 0.79
C TYR A 152 -4.39 -4.95 -0.25
N ALA A 153 -4.22 -3.70 0.15
CA ALA A 153 -3.61 -2.68 -0.67
C ALA A 153 -2.61 -1.85 0.14
N GLN A 154 -1.58 -1.38 -0.53
CA GLN A 154 -0.61 -0.45 0.03
C GLN A 154 -0.32 0.68 -0.93
N ILE A 155 -0.09 1.86 -0.40
CA ILE A 155 0.24 3.07 -1.13
C ILE A 155 1.64 3.48 -0.73
N GLY A 156 2.55 3.55 -1.68
CA GLY A 156 3.94 3.93 -1.47
C GLY A 156 4.33 5.15 -2.28
N VAL A 157 5.22 5.97 -1.73
CA VAL A 157 5.83 7.10 -2.46
C VAL A 157 6.98 6.59 -3.31
N LEU A 158 6.99 6.89 -4.62
CA LEU A 158 8.04 6.49 -5.53
C LEU A 158 9.38 7.18 -5.22
N ASP A 159 10.47 6.43 -5.32
CA ASP A 159 11.84 6.97 -5.29
C ASP A 159 12.20 7.59 -6.64
N LEU A 160 11.86 8.87 -6.82
CA LEU A 160 12.06 9.59 -8.08
C LEU A 160 13.53 9.61 -8.55
N LYS A 161 14.50 9.35 -7.66
CA LYS A 161 15.93 9.28 -8.01
C LYS A 161 16.30 7.95 -8.68
N LYS A 162 15.50 6.91 -8.46
CA LYS A 162 15.76 5.53 -8.95
C LYS A 162 14.75 5.04 -9.98
N VAL A 163 13.69 5.81 -10.22
CA VAL A 163 12.63 5.44 -11.17
C VAL A 163 13.19 5.31 -12.59
N ASN A 164 12.78 4.23 -13.28
CA ASN A 164 13.01 4.10 -14.71
C ASN A 164 11.98 4.94 -15.48
N PRO A 165 12.38 5.98 -16.24
CA PRO A 165 11.45 6.89 -16.89
C PRO A 165 10.55 6.22 -17.94
N GLN A 166 11.06 5.19 -18.64
CA GLN A 166 10.29 4.49 -19.68
C GLN A 166 9.17 3.63 -19.06
N ILE A 167 9.49 2.94 -17.96
CA ILE A 167 8.52 2.14 -17.23
C ILE A 167 7.50 3.05 -16.55
N LEU A 168 7.94 4.17 -15.96
CA LEU A 168 7.04 5.15 -15.38
C LEU A 168 6.04 5.69 -16.41
N LEU A 169 6.51 6.09 -17.59
CA LEU A 169 5.64 6.58 -18.65
C LEU A 169 4.63 5.53 -19.11
N TYR A 170 5.06 4.28 -19.22
CA TYR A 170 4.17 3.17 -19.56
C TYR A 170 3.05 3.01 -18.51
N GLU A 171 3.39 2.94 -17.23
CA GLU A 171 2.41 2.78 -16.15
C GLU A 171 1.46 3.98 -16.02
N LEU A 172 1.97 5.20 -16.14
CA LEU A 172 1.14 6.40 -16.16
C LEU A 172 0.17 6.40 -17.35
N THR A 173 0.65 6.03 -18.55
CA THR A 173 -0.22 5.94 -19.73
C THR A 173 -1.32 4.88 -19.55
N ARG A 174 -0.99 3.77 -18.90
CA ARG A 174 -1.95 2.72 -18.55
C ARG A 174 -3.01 3.20 -17.56
N ALA A 175 -2.61 3.99 -16.56
CA ALA A 175 -3.49 4.49 -15.51
C ALA A 175 -4.42 5.61 -15.99
N VAL A 176 -3.90 6.59 -16.74
CA VAL A 176 -4.67 7.79 -17.13
C VAL A 176 -5.35 7.66 -18.50
N GLY A 177 -4.97 6.68 -19.33
CA GLY A 177 -5.40 6.56 -20.72
C GLY A 177 -4.63 7.50 -21.66
N ARG A 178 -4.63 7.16 -22.95
CA ARG A 178 -3.89 7.93 -23.96
C ARG A 178 -4.44 9.34 -24.17
N GLU A 179 -5.74 9.52 -24.00
CA GLU A 179 -6.43 10.81 -24.14
C GLU A 179 -6.04 11.84 -23.07
N ASN A 180 -5.57 11.37 -21.93
CA ASN A 180 -5.17 12.22 -20.79
C ASN A 180 -3.65 12.36 -20.63
N LEU A 181 -2.86 11.85 -21.59
CA LEU A 181 -1.40 11.82 -21.49
C LEU A 181 -0.76 13.22 -21.39
N GLU A 182 -1.34 14.22 -22.08
CA GLU A 182 -0.87 15.61 -22.00
C GLU A 182 -1.04 16.18 -20.58
N ALA A 183 -2.19 15.95 -19.96
CA ALA A 183 -2.44 16.35 -18.58
C ALA A 183 -1.49 15.65 -17.61
N ALA A 184 -1.29 14.34 -17.78
CA ALA A 184 -0.35 13.56 -16.97
C ALA A 184 1.10 14.04 -17.12
N THR A 185 1.52 14.42 -18.34
CA THR A 185 2.86 14.96 -18.58
C THR A 185 3.06 16.30 -17.86
N LYS A 186 2.06 17.19 -17.90
CA LYS A 186 2.11 18.46 -17.18
C LYS A 186 2.18 18.27 -15.66
N GLU A 187 1.45 17.32 -15.11
CA GLU A 187 1.54 17.00 -13.69
C GLU A 187 2.89 16.41 -13.31
N LEU A 188 3.46 15.54 -14.17
CA LEU A 188 4.79 15.01 -13.96
C LEU A 188 5.86 16.11 -13.92
N GLU A 189 5.77 17.12 -14.80
CA GLU A 189 6.66 18.29 -14.79
C GLU A 189 6.52 19.09 -13.48
N GLN A 190 5.30 19.26 -12.98
CA GLN A 190 5.06 19.94 -11.70
C GLN A 190 5.66 19.16 -10.53
N VAL A 191 5.42 17.86 -10.47
CA VAL A 191 5.98 16.97 -9.41
C VAL A 191 7.51 16.98 -9.47
N ALA A 192 8.10 16.89 -10.65
CA ALA A 192 9.56 16.94 -10.82
C ALA A 192 10.14 18.28 -10.32
N THR A 193 9.50 19.40 -10.66
CA THR A 193 9.90 20.75 -10.21
C THR A 193 9.82 20.88 -8.68
N LEU A 194 8.73 20.40 -8.07
CA LEU A 194 8.56 20.41 -6.62
C LEU A 194 9.62 19.54 -5.92
N ALA A 195 9.85 18.34 -6.44
CA ALA A 195 10.85 17.41 -5.92
C ALA A 195 12.26 18.03 -5.99
N GLU A 196 12.63 18.65 -7.11
CA GLU A 196 13.91 19.33 -7.26
C GLU A 196 14.08 20.49 -6.27
N GLY A 197 13.02 21.29 -6.07
CA GLY A 197 13.00 22.36 -5.07
C GLY A 197 13.21 21.83 -3.66
N LEU A 198 12.51 20.74 -3.30
CA LEU A 198 12.61 20.11 -1.99
C LEU A 198 14.02 19.54 -1.74
N TYR A 199 14.61 18.86 -2.71
CA TYR A 199 15.98 18.35 -2.57
C TYR A 199 17.01 19.45 -2.36
N LYS A 200 16.87 20.58 -3.05
CA LYS A 200 17.73 21.76 -2.81
C LYS A 200 17.63 22.28 -1.38
N VAL A 201 16.42 22.33 -0.83
CA VAL A 201 16.21 22.78 0.55
C VAL A 201 16.81 21.78 1.55
N ILE A 202 16.63 20.48 1.34
CA ILE A 202 17.22 19.44 2.19
C ILE A 202 18.74 19.53 2.17
N ASP A 203 19.35 19.62 0.98
CA ASP A 203 20.82 19.75 0.84
C ASP A 203 21.34 21.02 1.58
N GLN A 204 20.61 22.12 1.52
CA GLN A 204 20.96 23.34 2.26
C GLN A 204 20.88 23.15 3.78
N LEU A 205 19.84 22.46 4.28
CA LEU A 205 19.69 22.14 5.70
C LEU A 205 20.80 21.21 6.19
N ASP A 206 21.15 20.21 5.41
CA ASP A 206 22.23 19.27 5.72
C ASP A 206 23.60 19.97 5.76
N GLN A 207 23.84 20.95 4.87
CA GLN A 207 25.05 21.75 4.89
C GLN A 207 25.07 22.67 6.13
N ALA A 208 23.97 23.35 6.45
CA ALA A 208 23.87 24.20 7.62
C ALA A 208 24.10 23.42 8.92
N ALA A 209 23.55 22.20 9.03
CA ALA A 209 23.76 21.33 10.19
C ALA A 209 25.23 20.89 10.34
N LYS A 210 25.95 20.67 9.24
CA LYS A 210 27.39 20.35 9.26
C LYS A 210 28.24 21.55 9.66
N ASP A 211 27.90 22.75 9.21
CA ASP A 211 28.60 23.98 9.55
C ASP A 211 28.41 24.36 11.04
N ASP A 212 27.25 24.05 11.62
CA ASP A 212 26.97 24.29 13.04
C ASP A 212 27.70 23.27 13.95
N SER A 213 27.79 22.01 13.52
CA SER A 213 28.55 20.99 14.27
C SER A 213 30.06 21.23 14.28
N GLY A 214 30.59 22.00 13.33
CA GLY A 214 32.00 22.41 13.29
C GLY A 214 32.36 23.55 14.25
N LYS A 215 31.40 24.25 14.84
CA LYS A 215 31.64 25.38 15.74
C LYS A 215 31.79 25.00 17.21
N ASP A 216 31.32 23.83 17.60
CA ASP A 216 31.41 23.37 19.00
C ASP A 216 32.80 22.81 19.43
N ASP A 217 33.76 22.69 18.51
CA ASP A 217 35.08 22.13 18.85
C ASP A 217 36.12 23.20 19.26
N LEU A 218 35.76 24.49 19.31
CA LEU A 218 36.64 25.60 19.71
C LEU A 218 36.46 26.02 21.18
N GLY A 219 35.63 25.36 21.95
CA GLY A 219 35.28 25.71 23.34
C GLY A 219 35.77 24.75 24.43
N ARG A 220 36.77 23.87 24.18
CA ARG A 220 37.35 23.09 25.27
C ARG A 220 38.25 24.00 26.12
N PHE A 221 37.68 24.44 27.21
CA PHE A 221 38.31 25.07 28.34
C PHE A 221 39.73 24.50 28.58
N ARG A 222 40.76 25.36 28.46
CA ARG A 222 42.03 25.18 29.10
C ARG A 222 41.79 25.10 30.60
N LYS A 223 42.04 23.96 31.21
CA LYS A 223 42.19 23.87 32.64
C LYS A 223 43.30 24.83 33.06
N PRO A 224 43.13 25.64 34.13
CA PRO A 224 44.25 26.34 34.74
C PRO A 224 45.28 25.34 35.26
N SER A 225 46.52 25.52 34.88
CA SER A 225 47.64 24.80 35.44
C SER A 225 47.69 25.12 36.96
N ASP A 226 47.67 24.09 37.81
CA ASP A 226 48.09 24.19 39.21
C ASP A 226 49.54 24.66 39.25
N ALA A 227 49.70 25.93 39.60
CA ALA A 227 51.01 26.47 39.93
C ALA A 227 51.23 26.27 41.41
N ASP A 228 52.37 25.64 41.72
CA ASP A 228 53.25 25.81 42.86
C ASP A 228 52.62 26.08 44.24
N HIS A 229 52.74 25.10 45.08
CA HIS A 229 53.00 25.33 46.51
C HIS A 229 54.18 24.44 46.92
N ASP A 230 55.40 25.00 46.72
CA ASP A 230 56.51 24.80 47.63
C ASP A 230 56.22 25.62 48.88
N GLU A 231 56.45 25.06 50.03
CA GLU A 231 57.13 25.63 51.25
C GLU A 231 56.68 24.88 52.47
N GLU A 232 57.69 24.23 53.00
CA GLU A 232 58.37 24.44 54.32
C GLU A 232 57.55 24.14 55.59
N GLN A 233 57.94 23.17 56.21
CA GLN A 233 58.51 22.90 57.58
C GLN A 233 58.11 21.53 58.12
#